data_ea5f785883c912f8eeed9c1fc4445b02
#
_entry.id   ea5f785883c912f8eeed9c1fc4445b02
#
_cell.length_a   1.000
_cell.length_b   1.000
_cell.length_c   1.000
_cell.angle_alpha   90.00
_cell.angle_beta   90.00
_cell.angle_gamma   90.00
#
_symmetry.space_group_name_H-M   'P 1'
#
loop_
_entity.id
_entity.type
_entity.pdbx_description
1 polymer ?
#
loop_
_entity_poly.entity_id
_entity_poly.type
_entity_poly.pdbx_seq_one_letter_code
_entity_poly.pdbx_strand_id
1 'polypeptide(L)'
;MRPRHIVLFIVCCFVLLGAIVVVGDWCRPMLGGVRCPHILAVFSGQQSAVSDQQSEEQTMVPLELADSTSLELEVRSETADADRVQNTEYRVQNTEYRVQNTEYGVQAVGVLDKFIEGLQEAGSKQVRVVHYGDSQIEEDRITSTLRTYLQNEYGGLGPGLLPLVQTIPTRTVVQYLLIDRQRVTAREGPKRYFVYGPKNQQRDSSNHYGIMGQVAVLDSLCDSVTMHIEPYGKLTSANYFSQLRVWATRDILVDGSRRHQGALRDTLTRLNIDISGIGEVYGVSLESATGVIVDNIPMRGGSGNVFTKMNRKELTDFYAETNTRLIILQFGGNVMPWANTEERVRGYAYSMRKQIRFLRECAPNASILFIGPSDMLTVVDGEKMSYPTIAYMDQQLARISAAEGTAYWSLFKAMGGEGSMQVWQEKGLASSDGVHFYRSGANRAGELLWQWLKRKIDD
;
A
#
# COMPACT_ATOMS: atom_id res chain seq x y z
N MET A 1 -17.81 -37.97 38.39
CA MET A 1 -18.23 -36.84 39.27
C MET A 1 -19.74 -36.64 39.12
N ARG A 2 -20.47 -36.44 40.22
CA ARG A 2 -21.92 -36.15 40.12
C ARG A 2 -22.11 -34.74 39.55
N PRO A 3 -23.13 -34.50 38.71
CA PRO A 3 -23.32 -33.18 38.03
C PRO A 3 -23.32 -31.99 39.00
N ARG A 4 -23.76 -32.16 40.22
CA ARG A 4 -23.76 -31.14 41.29
C ARG A 4 -22.35 -30.65 41.66
N HIS A 5 -21.32 -31.50 41.60
CA HIS A 5 -19.94 -31.10 41.91
C HIS A 5 -19.30 -30.31 40.81
N ILE A 6 -19.69 -30.53 39.54
CA ILE A 6 -19.22 -29.76 38.40
C ILE A 6 -19.76 -28.32 38.45
N VAL A 7 -21.06 -28.19 38.76
CA VAL A 7 -21.68 -26.86 38.89
C VAL A 7 -21.07 -26.08 40.06
N LEU A 8 -20.87 -26.75 41.22
CA LEU A 8 -20.25 -26.11 42.38
C LEU A 8 -18.81 -25.68 42.09
N PHE A 9 -18.03 -26.49 41.38
CA PHE A 9 -16.67 -26.17 40.99
C PHE A 9 -16.64 -24.96 40.06
N ILE A 10 -17.53 -24.88 39.07
CA ILE A 10 -17.63 -23.72 38.14
C ILE A 10 -17.98 -22.44 38.90
N VAL A 11 -18.96 -22.51 39.82
CA VAL A 11 -19.36 -21.37 40.66
C VAL A 11 -18.20 -20.90 41.52
N CYS A 12 -17.45 -21.81 42.14
CA CYS A 12 -16.27 -21.48 42.96
C CYS A 12 -15.17 -20.79 42.10
N CYS A 13 -14.95 -21.25 40.89
CA CYS A 13 -14.01 -20.60 39.95
C CYS A 13 -14.42 -19.17 39.61
N PHE A 14 -15.69 -18.91 39.34
CA PHE A 14 -16.19 -17.55 39.08
C PHE A 14 -16.11 -16.64 40.30
N VAL A 15 -16.37 -17.14 41.51
CA VAL A 15 -16.21 -16.35 42.75
C VAL A 15 -14.73 -16.02 43.00
N LEU A 16 -13.82 -16.97 42.79
CA LEU A 16 -12.38 -16.73 42.91
C LEU A 16 -11.87 -15.72 41.90
N LEU A 17 -12.30 -15.82 40.64
CA LEU A 17 -11.98 -14.84 39.60
C LEU A 17 -12.51 -13.44 39.94
N GLY A 18 -13.73 -13.33 40.45
CA GLY A 18 -14.31 -12.08 40.91
C GLY A 18 -13.53 -11.47 42.07
N ALA A 19 -13.08 -12.29 43.02
CA ALA A 19 -12.28 -11.83 44.17
C ALA A 19 -10.89 -11.32 43.71
N ILE A 20 -10.26 -11.98 42.76
CA ILE A 20 -8.98 -11.54 42.17
C ILE A 20 -9.11 -10.19 41.48
N VAL A 21 -10.21 -9.92 40.76
CA VAL A 21 -10.50 -8.65 40.13
C VAL A 21 -10.67 -7.52 41.14
N VAL A 22 -11.44 -7.78 42.21
CA VAL A 22 -11.68 -6.76 43.25
C VAL A 22 -10.39 -6.44 44.04
N VAL A 23 -9.59 -7.45 44.36
CA VAL A 23 -8.30 -7.26 45.06
C VAL A 23 -7.31 -6.56 44.12
N GLY A 24 -7.29 -6.87 42.83
CA GLY A 24 -6.45 -6.21 41.82
C GLY A 24 -6.77 -4.71 41.69
N ASP A 25 -8.05 -4.36 41.69
CA ASP A 25 -8.47 -2.94 41.63
C ASP A 25 -8.19 -2.20 42.94
N TRP A 26 -8.25 -2.86 44.09
CA TRP A 26 -7.94 -2.27 45.38
C TRP A 26 -6.43 -2.03 45.61
N CYS A 27 -5.59 -2.91 45.05
CA CYS A 27 -4.13 -2.78 45.12
C CYS A 27 -3.51 -1.84 44.07
N ARG A 28 -4.28 -1.33 43.12
CA ARG A 28 -3.82 -0.42 42.03
C ARG A 28 -3.00 0.81 42.53
N PRO A 29 -3.40 1.49 43.60
CA PRO A 29 -2.62 2.64 44.07
C PRO A 29 -1.23 2.27 44.63
N MET A 30 -1.02 1.02 45.03
CA MET A 30 0.21 0.56 45.68
C MET A 30 1.26 0.01 44.71
N LEU A 31 0.90 -0.28 43.46
CA LEU A 31 1.75 -0.99 42.47
C LEU A 31 2.37 -0.04 41.42
N GLY A 32 2.50 1.23 41.68
CA GLY A 32 3.38 2.14 40.94
C GLY A 32 3.31 2.05 39.42
N GLY A 33 2.10 2.09 38.84
CA GLY A 33 1.96 2.29 37.38
C GLY A 33 1.97 1.04 36.51
N VAL A 34 1.99 -0.18 37.05
CA VAL A 34 1.83 -1.39 36.28
C VAL A 34 0.36 -1.55 35.84
N ARG A 35 0.11 -1.48 34.54
CA ARG A 35 -1.24 -1.66 33.96
C ARG A 35 -1.57 -3.15 33.89
N CYS A 36 -2.49 -3.65 34.72
CA CYS A 36 -3.12 -4.94 34.50
C CYS A 36 -4.24 -4.81 33.46
N PRO A 37 -4.36 -5.74 32.51
CA PRO A 37 -5.44 -5.71 31.52
C PRO A 37 -6.80 -5.88 32.20
N HIS A 38 -7.81 -5.17 31.71
CA HIS A 38 -9.20 -5.27 32.21
C HIS A 38 -9.79 -6.62 31.84
N ILE A 39 -9.87 -7.57 32.78
CA ILE A 39 -10.39 -8.93 32.56
C ILE A 39 -11.87 -8.94 32.15
N LEU A 40 -12.66 -7.91 32.51
CA LEU A 40 -14.07 -7.80 32.12
C LEU A 40 -14.31 -7.56 30.63
N ALA A 41 -13.32 -7.06 29.89
CA ALA A 41 -13.43 -6.89 28.43
C ALA A 41 -13.50 -8.25 27.66
N VAL A 42 -13.02 -9.33 28.27
CA VAL A 42 -13.00 -10.67 27.66
C VAL A 42 -14.40 -11.32 27.65
N PHE A 43 -15.31 -10.88 28.51
CA PHE A 43 -16.64 -11.49 28.66
C PHE A 43 -17.78 -10.73 27.98
N SER A 44 -17.52 -9.59 27.33
CA SER A 44 -18.56 -8.77 26.70
C SER A 44 -18.90 -9.16 25.24
N GLY A 45 -18.39 -10.28 24.73
CA GLY A 45 -18.80 -10.81 23.42
C GLY A 45 -18.33 -9.98 22.20
N GLN A 46 -17.55 -8.92 22.42
CA GLN A 46 -16.87 -8.24 21.33
C GLN A 46 -15.59 -9.01 20.99
N GLN A 47 -15.66 -9.84 19.98
CA GLN A 47 -14.46 -10.27 19.26
C GLN A 47 -13.85 -9.04 18.56
N SER A 48 -13.24 -8.16 19.33
CA SER A 48 -12.23 -7.27 18.78
C SER A 48 -10.99 -8.13 18.58
N ALA A 49 -10.56 -8.25 17.34
CA ALA A 49 -9.21 -8.67 17.06
C ALA A 49 -8.28 -7.88 17.98
N VAL A 50 -7.52 -8.62 18.81
CA VAL A 50 -6.46 -8.03 19.62
C VAL A 50 -5.41 -7.54 18.66
N SER A 51 -5.55 -6.29 18.24
CA SER A 51 -4.45 -5.42 17.92
C SER A 51 -4.27 -4.57 19.17
N ASP A 52 -3.23 -4.87 19.98
CA ASP A 52 -2.65 -3.90 20.89
C ASP A 52 -2.05 -2.75 20.06
N GLN A 53 -2.92 -2.03 19.41
CA GLN A 53 -2.70 -0.65 19.03
C GLN A 53 -3.69 0.14 19.90
N GLN A 54 -3.18 0.67 21.02
CA GLN A 54 -3.68 1.97 21.41
C GLN A 54 -3.43 2.89 20.22
N SER A 55 -4.41 2.92 19.28
CA SER A 55 -4.73 4.17 18.65
C SER A 55 -5.01 5.11 19.86
N GLU A 56 -4.06 6.00 20.22
CA GLU A 56 -4.56 7.31 20.55
C GLU A 56 -5.69 7.54 19.54
N GLU A 57 -6.90 7.77 20.03
CA GLU A 57 -7.86 8.58 19.33
C GLU A 57 -7.08 9.80 18.86
N GLN A 58 -6.35 9.68 17.76
CA GLN A 58 -6.30 10.79 16.85
C GLN A 58 -7.75 10.88 16.41
N THR A 59 -8.55 11.61 17.21
CA THR A 59 -9.62 12.41 16.67
C THR A 59 -9.13 12.69 15.28
N MET A 60 -9.86 12.20 14.27
CA MET A 60 -9.74 12.73 12.92
C MET A 60 -9.93 14.24 13.13
N VAL A 61 -8.84 14.91 13.40
CA VAL A 61 -8.73 16.31 13.06
C VAL A 61 -9.05 16.25 11.59
N PRO A 62 -10.19 16.81 11.14
CA PRO A 62 -10.41 16.98 9.72
C PRO A 62 -9.05 17.49 9.27
N LEU A 63 -8.44 16.85 8.27
CA LEU A 63 -7.29 17.43 7.62
C LEU A 63 -7.66 18.88 7.48
N GLU A 64 -7.14 19.72 8.40
CA GLU A 64 -7.20 21.14 8.17
C GLU A 64 -6.62 21.24 6.81
N LEU A 65 -7.49 21.57 5.91
CA LEU A 65 -7.26 21.79 4.51
C LEU A 65 -5.97 22.60 4.43
N ALA A 66 -4.86 21.87 4.37
CA ALA A 66 -3.59 22.45 4.04
C ALA A 66 -3.84 23.01 2.66
N ASP A 67 -4.25 24.27 2.66
CA ASP A 67 -4.36 25.11 1.50
C ASP A 67 -5.30 24.62 0.40
N SER A 68 -6.61 24.54 0.71
CA SER A 68 -7.65 24.52 -0.35
C SER A 68 -7.47 25.69 -1.31
N THR A 69 -6.91 26.80 -0.85
CA THR A 69 -6.59 27.98 -1.67
C THR A 69 -5.48 27.75 -2.67
N SER A 70 -4.44 26.99 -2.33
CA SER A 70 -3.36 26.71 -3.30
C SER A 70 -3.79 25.68 -4.35
N LEU A 71 -4.61 24.70 -3.97
CA LEU A 71 -5.20 23.76 -4.94
C LEU A 71 -6.26 24.43 -5.82
N GLU A 72 -7.08 25.32 -5.25
CA GLU A 72 -8.06 26.10 -6.04
C GLU A 72 -7.39 27.13 -6.95
N LEU A 73 -6.29 27.75 -6.53
CA LEU A 73 -5.52 28.69 -7.36
C LEU A 73 -4.76 27.99 -8.50
N GLU A 74 -4.16 26.84 -8.26
CA GLU A 74 -3.54 26.04 -9.35
C GLU A 74 -4.60 25.51 -10.32
N VAL A 75 -5.75 25.04 -9.85
CA VAL A 75 -6.83 24.57 -10.71
C VAL A 75 -7.44 25.72 -11.53
N ARG A 76 -7.58 26.93 -10.96
CA ARG A 76 -8.14 28.09 -11.68
C ARG A 76 -7.18 28.65 -12.73
N SER A 77 -5.88 28.70 -12.45
CA SER A 77 -4.90 29.19 -13.45
C SER A 77 -4.70 28.21 -14.61
N GLU A 78 -4.79 26.90 -14.34
CA GLU A 78 -4.55 25.88 -15.36
C GLU A 78 -5.79 25.51 -16.19
N THR A 79 -7.01 25.67 -15.68
CA THR A 79 -8.23 25.49 -16.48
C THR A 79 -8.36 26.59 -17.55
N ALA A 80 -7.93 27.81 -17.27
CA ALA A 80 -7.93 28.89 -18.26
C ALA A 80 -6.90 28.68 -19.39
N ASP A 81 -5.76 28.07 -19.09
CA ASP A 81 -4.77 27.65 -20.10
C ASP A 81 -5.16 26.34 -20.80
N ALA A 82 -5.81 25.40 -20.11
CA ALA A 82 -6.22 24.12 -20.67
C ALA A 82 -7.25 24.28 -21.78
N ASP A 83 -8.22 25.18 -21.63
CA ASP A 83 -9.22 25.46 -22.68
C ASP A 83 -8.59 26.14 -23.93
N ARG A 84 -7.49 26.84 -23.76
CA ARG A 84 -6.75 27.47 -24.88
C ARG A 84 -5.83 26.48 -25.59
N VAL A 85 -5.25 25.53 -24.89
CA VAL A 85 -4.39 24.47 -25.41
C VAL A 85 -5.21 23.35 -26.05
N GLN A 86 -6.38 23.01 -25.50
CA GLN A 86 -7.27 21.99 -26.07
C GLN A 86 -7.72 22.30 -27.50
N ASN A 87 -7.85 23.57 -27.89
CA ASN A 87 -8.25 23.94 -29.26
C ASN A 87 -7.10 23.88 -30.26
N THR A 88 -5.85 23.84 -29.81
CA THR A 88 -4.66 23.83 -30.70
C THR A 88 -4.05 22.43 -30.84
N GLU A 89 -4.06 21.60 -29.79
CA GLU A 89 -3.49 20.23 -29.81
C GLU A 89 -4.41 19.15 -30.42
N TYR A 90 -5.71 19.41 -30.52
CA TYR A 90 -6.66 18.49 -31.18
C TYR A 90 -6.41 18.31 -32.70
N ARG A 91 -5.46 19.04 -33.28
CA ARG A 91 -5.20 19.02 -34.74
C ARG A 91 -3.93 18.30 -35.16
N VAL A 92 -3.06 17.82 -34.27
CA VAL A 92 -1.71 17.37 -34.69
C VAL A 92 -1.36 15.90 -34.40
N GLN A 93 -2.17 15.13 -33.73
CA GLN A 93 -1.87 13.69 -33.57
C GLN A 93 -3.08 12.79 -33.88
N ASN A 94 -3.44 12.73 -35.14
CA ASN A 94 -4.15 11.57 -35.70
C ASN A 94 -3.12 10.46 -35.99
N THR A 95 -2.51 9.89 -34.98
CA THR A 95 -1.97 8.54 -35.05
C THR A 95 -3.09 7.61 -34.66
N GLU A 96 -3.44 6.66 -35.53
CA GLU A 96 -4.55 5.72 -35.42
C GLU A 96 -4.43 4.86 -34.16
N TYR A 97 -4.91 5.35 -33.03
CA TYR A 97 -5.22 4.49 -31.89
C TYR A 97 -6.57 3.88 -32.13
N ARG A 98 -6.61 2.62 -32.52
CA ARG A 98 -7.83 1.83 -32.57
C ARG A 98 -8.37 1.69 -31.15
N VAL A 99 -9.41 2.47 -30.83
CA VAL A 99 -10.09 2.42 -29.56
C VAL A 99 -11.11 1.29 -29.62
N GLN A 100 -10.91 0.22 -28.87
CA GLN A 100 -11.92 -0.82 -28.68
C GLN A 100 -12.81 -0.44 -27.49
N ASN A 101 -14.11 -0.32 -27.75
CA ASN A 101 -15.12 -0.25 -26.68
C ASN A 101 -15.25 -1.64 -26.06
N THR A 102 -14.76 -1.81 -24.83
CA THR A 102 -14.95 -3.03 -24.05
C THR A 102 -15.97 -2.74 -22.92
N GLU A 103 -16.55 -3.79 -22.37
CA GLU A 103 -17.49 -3.74 -21.24
C GLU A 103 -16.94 -2.98 -20.01
N TYR A 104 -15.63 -2.69 -19.98
CA TYR A 104 -14.87 -2.03 -18.92
C TYR A 104 -14.28 -0.66 -19.32
N GLY A 105 -14.73 -0.05 -20.43
CA GLY A 105 -14.29 1.28 -20.86
C GLY A 105 -13.39 1.27 -22.09
N VAL A 106 -13.10 2.44 -22.61
CA VAL A 106 -12.24 2.69 -23.77
C VAL A 106 -10.78 2.43 -23.36
N GLN A 107 -10.16 1.37 -23.89
CA GLN A 107 -8.72 1.13 -23.70
C GLN A 107 -7.97 1.27 -25.02
N ALA A 108 -6.82 1.92 -24.97
CA ALA A 108 -5.90 1.91 -26.12
C ALA A 108 -5.27 0.51 -26.30
N VAL A 109 -5.05 0.10 -27.54
CA VAL A 109 -4.34 -1.16 -27.86
C VAL A 109 -2.86 -1.00 -27.49
N GLY A 110 -2.23 -2.05 -26.98
CA GLY A 110 -0.78 -2.07 -26.73
C GLY A 110 -0.32 -1.38 -25.45
N VAL A 111 -1.23 -0.93 -24.57
CA VAL A 111 -0.85 -0.21 -23.35
C VAL A 111 -0.12 -1.06 -22.32
N LEU A 112 -0.19 -2.39 -22.41
CA LEU A 112 0.51 -3.36 -21.56
C LEU A 112 1.67 -4.08 -22.27
N ASP A 113 1.99 -3.74 -23.52
CA ASP A 113 2.97 -4.47 -24.35
C ASP A 113 4.33 -4.57 -23.66
N LYS A 114 4.84 -3.50 -23.07
CA LYS A 114 6.13 -3.51 -22.35
C LYS A 114 6.14 -4.49 -21.17
N PHE A 115 5.00 -4.62 -20.48
CA PHE A 115 4.85 -5.60 -19.42
C PHE A 115 4.78 -7.03 -19.98
N ILE A 116 4.00 -7.25 -21.02
CA ILE A 116 3.83 -8.55 -21.67
C ILE A 116 5.16 -9.03 -22.26
N GLU A 117 5.88 -8.16 -22.96
CA GLU A 117 7.25 -8.44 -23.45
C GLU A 117 8.19 -8.80 -22.29
N GLY A 118 8.10 -8.06 -21.17
CA GLY A 118 8.88 -8.35 -19.98
C GLY A 118 8.60 -9.75 -19.42
N LEU A 119 7.33 -10.18 -19.36
CA LEU A 119 6.95 -11.51 -18.88
C LEU A 119 7.56 -12.65 -19.72
N GLN A 120 7.74 -12.45 -21.01
CA GLN A 120 8.40 -13.44 -21.89
C GLN A 120 9.89 -13.63 -21.51
N GLU A 121 10.52 -12.64 -20.89
CA GLU A 121 11.90 -12.70 -20.42
C GLU A 121 12.04 -13.24 -18.98
N ALA A 122 10.95 -13.46 -18.25
CA ALA A 122 10.96 -13.77 -16.82
C ALA A 122 11.75 -15.05 -16.47
N GLY A 123 11.81 -16.03 -17.37
CA GLY A 123 12.59 -17.25 -17.17
C GLY A 123 14.11 -17.02 -17.07
N SER A 124 14.62 -15.93 -17.63
CA SER A 124 16.07 -15.62 -17.68
C SER A 124 16.44 -14.32 -16.97
N LYS A 125 15.49 -13.44 -16.74
CA LYS A 125 15.69 -12.13 -16.12
C LYS A 125 14.66 -11.88 -15.03
N GLN A 126 14.99 -10.96 -14.13
CA GLN A 126 14.01 -10.42 -13.19
C GLN A 126 13.08 -9.44 -13.91
N VAL A 127 11.78 -9.54 -13.65
CA VAL A 127 10.73 -8.63 -14.13
C VAL A 127 10.03 -8.02 -12.93
N ARG A 128 10.12 -6.71 -12.77
CA ARG A 128 9.55 -6.04 -11.61
C ARG A 128 8.21 -5.39 -11.92
N VAL A 129 7.28 -5.60 -11.00
CA VAL A 129 5.98 -4.93 -10.91
C VAL A 129 5.98 -4.09 -9.63
N VAL A 130 5.72 -2.81 -9.74
CA VAL A 130 5.66 -1.88 -8.59
C VAL A 130 4.22 -1.44 -8.39
N HIS A 131 3.61 -1.84 -7.29
CA HIS A 131 2.22 -1.49 -6.96
C HIS A 131 2.18 -0.39 -5.89
N TYR A 132 1.90 0.83 -6.32
CA TYR A 132 1.61 1.97 -5.47
C TYR A 132 0.12 2.08 -5.19
N GLY A 133 -0.26 2.35 -3.97
CA GLY A 133 -1.66 2.57 -3.61
C GLY A 133 -1.81 3.22 -2.25
N ASP A 134 -3.03 3.42 -1.85
CA ASP A 134 -3.38 3.95 -0.53
C ASP A 134 -3.55 2.82 0.52
N SER A 135 -4.41 3.04 1.53
CA SER A 135 -4.69 2.05 2.57
C SER A 135 -5.36 0.76 2.05
N GLN A 136 -5.89 0.73 0.84
CA GLN A 136 -6.50 -0.48 0.27
C GLN A 136 -5.47 -1.59 -0.01
N ILE A 137 -4.20 -1.24 -0.29
CA ILE A 137 -3.12 -2.22 -0.47
C ILE A 137 -2.26 -2.40 0.77
N GLU A 138 -2.52 -1.68 1.85
CA GLU A 138 -1.83 -1.83 3.11
C GLU A 138 -1.90 -3.29 3.63
N GLU A 139 -0.99 -3.71 4.49
CA GLU A 139 -0.84 -5.11 4.91
C GLU A 139 -0.54 -6.09 3.76
N ASP A 140 -0.14 -5.62 2.59
CA ASP A 140 0.04 -6.44 1.38
C ASP A 140 -1.27 -7.11 0.91
N ARG A 141 -2.40 -6.43 1.08
CA ARG A 141 -3.75 -6.98 0.87
C ARG A 141 -3.95 -7.50 -0.55
N ILE A 142 -4.25 -6.63 -1.50
CA ILE A 142 -4.54 -7.00 -2.89
C ILE A 142 -3.28 -7.52 -3.58
N THR A 143 -2.14 -6.87 -3.32
CA THR A 143 -0.86 -7.14 -3.96
C THR A 143 -0.35 -8.55 -3.70
N SER A 144 -0.54 -9.11 -2.50
CA SER A 144 -0.10 -10.48 -2.19
C SER A 144 -0.77 -11.53 -3.06
N THR A 145 -2.05 -11.34 -3.37
CA THR A 145 -2.81 -12.24 -4.26
C THR A 145 -2.29 -12.14 -5.69
N LEU A 146 -2.14 -10.91 -6.22
CA LEU A 146 -1.57 -10.68 -7.56
C LEU A 146 -0.15 -11.25 -7.67
N ARG A 147 0.70 -11.03 -6.65
CA ARG A 147 2.06 -11.58 -6.57
C ARG A 147 2.04 -13.09 -6.65
N THR A 148 1.18 -13.74 -5.88
CA THR A 148 1.07 -15.21 -5.88
C THR A 148 0.76 -15.75 -7.27
N TYR A 149 -0.19 -15.16 -7.98
CA TYR A 149 -0.52 -15.60 -9.35
C TYR A 149 0.62 -15.36 -10.32
N LEU A 150 1.22 -14.18 -10.32
CA LEU A 150 2.34 -13.85 -11.21
C LEU A 150 3.55 -14.74 -10.96
N GLN A 151 3.93 -14.95 -9.70
CA GLN A 151 5.08 -15.80 -9.34
C GLN A 151 4.83 -17.29 -9.64
N ASN A 152 3.59 -17.78 -9.49
CA ASN A 152 3.25 -19.15 -9.83
C ASN A 152 3.33 -19.40 -11.33
N GLU A 153 2.99 -18.42 -12.15
CA GLU A 153 2.94 -18.59 -13.60
C GLU A 153 4.27 -18.28 -14.29
N TYR A 154 4.96 -17.23 -13.85
CA TYR A 154 6.18 -16.72 -14.50
C TYR A 154 7.45 -16.96 -13.67
N GLY A 155 7.35 -17.68 -12.56
CA GLY A 155 8.45 -17.81 -11.59
C GLY A 155 8.68 -16.52 -10.79
N GLY A 156 9.69 -16.57 -9.96
CA GLY A 156 10.01 -15.47 -9.05
C GLY A 156 9.74 -15.86 -7.60
N LEU A 157 10.50 -15.25 -6.69
CA LEU A 157 10.44 -15.49 -5.25
C LEU A 157 10.58 -14.16 -4.50
N GLY A 158 10.10 -14.15 -3.27
CA GLY A 158 10.28 -13.07 -2.32
C GLY A 158 9.11 -12.08 -2.27
N PRO A 159 9.04 -11.34 -1.17
CA PRO A 159 8.02 -10.31 -0.97
C PRO A 159 8.28 -9.05 -1.79
N GLY A 160 9.48 -8.92 -2.39
CA GLY A 160 9.94 -7.71 -3.03
C GLY A 160 10.44 -6.67 -2.03
N LEU A 161 10.15 -5.40 -2.29
CA LEU A 161 10.64 -4.26 -1.54
C LEU A 161 9.88 -4.06 -0.22
N LEU A 162 10.64 -3.93 0.86
CA LEU A 162 10.18 -3.70 2.23
C LEU A 162 10.80 -2.42 2.80
N PRO A 163 10.08 -1.64 3.62
CA PRO A 163 10.69 -0.54 4.36
C PRO A 163 11.62 -1.07 5.44
N LEU A 164 12.68 -0.33 5.80
CA LEU A 164 13.51 -0.70 6.94
C LEU A 164 12.66 -0.77 8.22
N VAL A 165 11.81 0.20 8.44
CA VAL A 165 10.93 0.26 9.62
C VAL A 165 9.49 0.02 9.17
N GLN A 166 8.99 -1.18 9.44
CA GLN A 166 7.60 -1.53 9.17
C GLN A 166 6.69 -1.02 10.30
N THR A 167 5.66 -0.28 9.94
CA THR A 167 4.66 0.23 10.91
C THR A 167 3.43 -0.65 11.01
N ILE A 168 3.08 -1.31 9.93
CA ILE A 168 1.88 -2.13 9.81
C ILE A 168 2.31 -3.52 9.37
N PRO A 169 1.95 -4.57 10.12
CA PRO A 169 2.27 -5.95 9.74
C PRO A 169 1.77 -6.27 8.33
N THR A 170 2.51 -7.09 7.58
CA THR A 170 2.05 -7.59 6.30
C THR A 170 1.53 -9.02 6.41
N ARG A 171 0.81 -9.46 5.37
CA ARG A 171 0.27 -10.83 5.28
C ARG A 171 1.26 -11.83 4.71
N THR A 172 2.44 -11.34 4.32
CA THR A 172 3.48 -12.13 3.65
C THR A 172 4.62 -12.43 4.59
N VAL A 173 5.13 -11.43 5.31
CA VAL A 173 6.27 -11.58 6.22
C VAL A 173 6.01 -10.87 7.55
N VAL A 174 6.56 -11.45 8.62
CA VAL A 174 6.77 -10.76 9.88
C VAL A 174 8.10 -10.05 9.80
N GLN A 175 8.11 -8.76 10.07
CA GLN A 175 9.30 -7.94 10.08
C GLN A 175 9.35 -7.10 11.36
N TYR A 176 10.52 -7.02 11.99
CA TYR A 176 10.76 -6.11 13.11
C TYR A 176 12.24 -5.76 13.19
N LEU A 177 12.55 -4.71 13.96
CA LEU A 177 13.93 -4.31 14.23
C LEU A 177 14.37 -4.76 15.61
N LEU A 178 15.66 -5.06 15.72
CA LEU A 178 16.38 -5.28 16.98
C LEU A 178 17.44 -4.18 17.13
N ILE A 179 17.52 -3.60 18.31
CA ILE A 179 18.64 -2.77 18.79
C ILE A 179 19.19 -3.49 20.02
N ASP A 180 20.49 -3.75 20.06
CA ASP A 180 21.13 -4.53 21.15
C ASP A 180 20.43 -5.87 21.44
N ARG A 181 19.97 -6.54 20.37
CA ARG A 181 19.21 -7.81 20.41
C ARG A 181 17.81 -7.71 21.04
N GLN A 182 17.34 -6.52 21.36
CA GLN A 182 16.00 -6.29 21.88
C GLN A 182 15.08 -5.78 20.75
N ARG A 183 13.88 -6.35 20.68
CA ARG A 183 12.87 -5.89 19.71
C ARG A 183 12.42 -4.49 20.09
N VAL A 184 12.50 -3.58 19.10
CA VAL A 184 12.12 -2.18 19.26
C VAL A 184 10.85 -1.87 18.49
N THR A 185 10.10 -0.91 18.99
CA THR A 185 8.95 -0.35 18.28
C THR A 185 9.41 0.62 17.18
N ALA A 186 8.51 0.95 16.28
CA ALA A 186 8.78 1.94 15.24
C ALA A 186 9.10 3.35 15.79
N ARG A 187 8.80 3.64 17.07
CA ARG A 187 9.13 4.91 17.73
C ARG A 187 10.54 4.92 18.31
N GLU A 188 11.07 3.76 18.65
CA GLU A 188 12.40 3.58 19.26
C GLU A 188 13.49 3.36 18.21
N GLY A 189 13.09 2.99 16.99
CA GLY A 189 14.00 2.77 15.85
C GLY A 189 14.37 4.06 15.12
N PRO A 190 14.98 3.91 13.92
CA PRO A 190 15.40 5.03 13.08
C PRO A 190 14.28 6.03 12.79
N LYS A 191 14.63 7.31 12.71
CA LYS A 191 13.69 8.36 12.27
C LYS A 191 13.19 8.08 10.87
N ARG A 192 11.93 8.46 10.59
CA ARG A 192 11.30 8.24 9.28
C ARG A 192 10.68 9.50 8.75
N TYR A 193 10.77 9.64 7.43
CA TYR A 193 10.12 10.73 6.69
C TYR A 193 9.33 10.16 5.52
N PHE A 194 8.20 10.82 5.20
CA PHE A 194 7.25 10.36 4.18
C PHE A 194 6.85 11.53 3.28
N VAL A 195 6.88 11.34 1.97
CA VAL A 195 6.43 12.35 1.01
C VAL A 195 4.91 12.59 1.07
N TYR A 196 4.17 11.60 1.56
CA TYR A 196 2.70 11.58 1.66
C TYR A 196 2.17 11.79 3.09
N GLY A 197 3.05 11.91 4.06
CA GLY A 197 2.70 12.08 5.47
C GLY A 197 2.39 13.55 5.84
N PRO A 198 1.99 13.79 7.10
CA PRO A 198 1.78 15.14 7.61
C PRO A 198 3.09 15.96 7.57
N LYS A 199 2.98 17.30 7.54
CA LYS A 199 4.14 18.19 7.35
C LYS A 199 5.30 17.93 8.32
N ASN A 200 5.02 17.60 9.59
CA ASN A 200 6.05 17.28 10.59
C ASN A 200 6.78 15.94 10.34
N GLN A 201 6.30 15.14 9.40
CA GLN A 201 6.93 13.90 8.94
C GLN A 201 7.46 14.02 7.50
N GLN A 202 7.40 15.19 6.89
CA GLN A 202 8.02 15.49 5.61
C GLN A 202 9.39 16.13 5.83
N ARG A 203 10.23 16.13 4.80
CA ARG A 203 11.52 16.81 4.79
C ARG A 203 11.35 18.23 4.24
N ASP A 204 11.88 19.24 4.93
CA ASP A 204 11.68 20.63 4.55
C ASP A 204 12.38 21.01 3.23
N SER A 205 13.53 20.40 2.92
CA SER A 205 14.37 20.81 1.79
C SER A 205 14.90 19.66 0.93
N SER A 206 14.42 18.41 1.16
CA SER A 206 14.91 17.23 0.46
C SER A 206 13.76 16.45 -0.17
N ASN A 207 13.92 16.05 -1.44
CA ASN A 207 13.01 15.16 -2.16
C ASN A 207 13.51 13.71 -2.24
N HIS A 208 14.54 13.37 -1.46
CA HIS A 208 15.13 12.04 -1.38
C HIS A 208 14.31 11.13 -0.47
N TYR A 209 13.29 10.51 -1.01
CA TYR A 209 12.41 9.55 -0.32
C TYR A 209 12.54 8.13 -0.89
N GLY A 210 13.42 7.95 -1.89
CA GLY A 210 13.51 6.69 -2.63
C GLY A 210 12.21 6.32 -3.33
N ILE A 211 12.17 5.10 -3.83
CA ILE A 211 11.04 4.58 -4.60
C ILE A 211 9.76 4.40 -3.76
N MET A 212 9.89 4.16 -2.45
CA MET A 212 8.76 3.92 -1.57
C MET A 212 8.06 5.20 -1.10
N GLY A 213 8.58 6.38 -1.45
CA GLY A 213 8.07 7.65 -0.92
C GLY A 213 8.28 7.79 0.59
N GLN A 214 9.20 7.00 1.16
CA GLN A 214 9.59 7.05 2.57
C GLN A 214 11.08 6.73 2.72
N VAL A 215 11.68 7.25 3.77
CA VAL A 215 13.09 7.03 4.09
C VAL A 215 13.27 6.84 5.60
N ALA A 216 14.11 5.89 5.99
CA ALA A 216 14.58 5.73 7.36
C ALA A 216 15.98 6.35 7.47
N VAL A 217 16.23 7.09 8.55
CA VAL A 217 17.50 7.78 8.80
C VAL A 217 18.16 7.18 10.04
N LEU A 218 19.37 6.64 9.84
CA LEU A 218 20.25 6.26 10.92
C LEU A 218 21.11 7.48 11.28
N ASP A 219 21.15 7.81 12.56
CA ASP A 219 21.92 8.95 13.08
C ASP A 219 22.69 8.55 14.36
N SER A 220 23.34 9.49 15.02
CA SER A 220 24.12 9.22 16.23
C SER A 220 23.31 8.67 17.42
N LEU A 221 21.98 8.73 17.38
CA LEU A 221 21.10 8.16 18.41
C LEU A 221 20.67 6.72 18.10
N CYS A 222 20.69 6.35 16.83
CA CYS A 222 20.38 5.01 16.34
C CYS A 222 21.18 4.76 15.07
N ASP A 223 22.43 4.32 15.22
CA ASP A 223 23.39 4.11 14.14
C ASP A 223 23.53 2.64 13.72
N SER A 224 22.79 1.74 14.39
CA SER A 224 22.82 0.30 14.09
C SER A 224 21.51 -0.35 14.45
N VAL A 225 21.00 -1.18 13.54
CA VAL A 225 19.81 -2.01 13.74
C VAL A 225 19.97 -3.36 13.06
N THR A 226 19.38 -4.41 13.63
CA THR A 226 19.20 -5.69 12.93
C THR A 226 17.75 -5.80 12.45
N MET A 227 17.55 -5.90 11.15
CA MET A 227 16.23 -6.16 10.57
C MET A 227 16.01 -7.67 10.56
N HIS A 228 14.99 -8.13 11.31
CA HIS A 228 14.56 -9.53 11.32
C HIS A 228 13.38 -9.72 10.38
N ILE A 229 13.42 -10.78 9.58
CA ILE A 229 12.37 -11.16 8.64
C ILE A 229 12.11 -12.66 8.75
N GLU A 230 10.84 -13.03 8.85
CA GLU A 230 10.37 -14.41 8.82
C GLU A 230 9.02 -14.55 8.14
N PRO A 231 8.61 -15.74 7.68
CA PRO A 231 7.32 -15.97 7.03
C PRO A 231 6.15 -15.65 7.95
N TYR A 232 5.06 -15.13 7.39
CA TYR A 232 3.79 -15.01 8.06
C TYR A 232 2.77 -15.99 7.45
N GLY A 233 2.24 -16.89 8.28
CA GLY A 233 1.19 -17.83 7.87
C GLY A 233 1.69 -18.97 6.96
N LYS A 234 0.86 -19.36 5.98
CA LYS A 234 1.20 -20.43 5.04
C LYS A 234 2.25 -19.96 4.04
N LEU A 235 3.28 -20.78 3.85
CA LEU A 235 4.37 -20.49 2.91
C LEU A 235 3.85 -20.44 1.47
N THR A 236 4.29 -19.41 0.76
CA THR A 236 4.09 -19.20 -0.69
C THR A 236 5.42 -18.82 -1.32
N SER A 237 5.49 -18.68 -2.64
CA SER A 237 6.68 -18.17 -3.36
C SER A 237 7.23 -16.87 -2.75
N ALA A 238 6.35 -16.00 -2.28
CA ALA A 238 6.71 -14.73 -1.64
C ALA A 238 7.47 -14.86 -0.31
N ASN A 239 7.51 -16.04 0.30
CA ASN A 239 8.24 -16.28 1.53
C ASN A 239 9.67 -16.81 1.32
N TYR A 240 10.02 -17.20 0.10
CA TYR A 240 11.34 -17.68 -0.26
C TYR A 240 12.11 -16.60 -1.00
N PHE A 241 13.41 -16.46 -0.74
CA PHE A 241 14.27 -15.49 -1.43
C PHE A 241 15.70 -15.98 -1.49
N SER A 242 16.42 -15.61 -2.54
CA SER A 242 17.81 -15.98 -2.80
C SER A 242 18.71 -14.78 -3.08
N GLN A 243 18.15 -13.57 -3.09
CA GLN A 243 18.84 -12.32 -3.31
C GLN A 243 18.44 -11.31 -2.24
N LEU A 244 19.43 -10.51 -1.80
CA LEU A 244 19.24 -9.34 -0.96
C LEU A 244 19.69 -8.10 -1.73
N ARG A 245 18.90 -7.04 -1.68
CA ARG A 245 19.26 -5.71 -2.17
C ARG A 245 18.81 -4.63 -1.20
N VAL A 246 19.69 -3.70 -0.89
CA VAL A 246 19.40 -2.57 -0.01
C VAL A 246 19.67 -1.27 -0.77
N TRP A 247 18.69 -0.39 -0.81
CA TRP A 247 18.88 0.98 -1.32
C TRP A 247 19.16 1.90 -0.14
N ALA A 248 20.39 2.41 -0.08
CA ALA A 248 20.85 3.26 1.02
C ALA A 248 21.96 4.21 0.54
N THR A 249 22.27 5.21 1.36
CA THR A 249 23.44 6.05 1.16
C THR A 249 24.73 5.28 1.36
N ARG A 250 25.83 5.79 0.78
CA ARG A 250 27.13 5.09 0.72
C ARG A 250 27.72 4.71 2.08
N ASP A 251 27.42 5.48 3.13
CA ASP A 251 28.00 5.27 4.46
C ASP A 251 27.24 4.25 5.31
N ILE A 252 26.13 3.74 4.80
CA ILE A 252 25.42 2.62 5.40
C ILE A 252 26.17 1.33 5.05
N LEU A 253 26.36 0.47 6.06
CA LEU A 253 26.90 -0.87 5.94
C LEU A 253 25.79 -1.89 6.08
N VAL A 254 25.85 -2.95 5.27
CA VAL A 254 24.96 -4.11 5.33
C VAL A 254 25.82 -5.33 5.65
N ASP A 255 25.56 -5.97 6.79
CA ASP A 255 26.39 -7.07 7.33
C ASP A 255 27.89 -6.70 7.37
N GLY A 256 28.20 -5.48 7.80
CA GLY A 256 29.55 -4.93 7.88
C GLY A 256 30.19 -4.57 6.54
N SER A 257 29.48 -4.68 5.42
CA SER A 257 29.96 -4.41 4.07
C SER A 257 29.27 -3.20 3.43
N ARG A 258 30.01 -2.47 2.60
CA ARG A 258 29.42 -1.44 1.69
C ARG A 258 28.75 -2.04 0.46
N ARG A 259 28.74 -3.35 0.33
CA ARG A 259 28.04 -4.04 -0.75
C ARG A 259 26.57 -4.21 -0.40
N HIS A 260 25.73 -3.43 -1.02
CA HIS A 260 24.30 -3.35 -0.73
C HIS A 260 23.45 -4.37 -1.51
N GLN A 261 24.07 -5.26 -2.27
CA GLN A 261 23.33 -6.30 -3.01
C GLN A 261 24.19 -7.55 -3.19
N GLY A 262 23.54 -8.71 -3.19
CA GLY A 262 24.19 -9.97 -3.41
C GLY A 262 23.27 -11.16 -3.38
N ALA A 263 23.77 -12.27 -3.96
CA ALA A 263 23.16 -13.57 -3.79
C ALA A 263 23.37 -14.08 -2.38
N LEU A 264 22.35 -14.68 -1.81
CA LEU A 264 22.43 -15.45 -0.57
C LEU A 264 23.00 -16.84 -0.89
N ARG A 265 23.60 -17.51 0.11
CA ARG A 265 24.19 -18.84 -0.11
C ARG A 265 23.13 -19.86 -0.55
N ASP A 266 21.95 -19.75 0.02
CA ASP A 266 20.81 -20.64 -0.20
C ASP A 266 19.54 -19.84 -0.40
N THR A 267 18.48 -20.49 -0.85
CA THR A 267 17.14 -19.92 -0.81
C THR A 267 16.63 -19.99 0.62
N LEU A 268 16.38 -18.82 1.21
CA LEU A 268 16.00 -18.65 2.60
C LEU A 268 14.53 -18.28 2.73
N THR A 269 13.99 -18.50 3.93
CA THR A 269 12.68 -17.98 4.35
C THR A 269 12.78 -17.06 5.55
N ARG A 270 13.94 -17.04 6.21
CA ARG A 270 14.25 -16.18 7.38
C ARG A 270 15.60 -15.54 7.19
N LEU A 271 15.73 -14.31 7.65
CA LEU A 271 16.98 -13.57 7.55
C LEU A 271 17.07 -12.53 8.66
N ASN A 272 18.25 -12.37 9.22
CA ASN A 272 18.67 -11.19 9.97
C ASN A 272 19.64 -10.41 9.11
N ILE A 273 19.44 -9.10 9.01
CA ILE A 273 20.27 -8.19 8.23
C ILE A 273 20.76 -7.11 9.19
N ASP A 274 22.04 -7.02 9.42
CA ASP A 274 22.66 -5.96 10.20
C ASP A 274 22.86 -4.72 9.32
N ILE A 275 22.25 -3.60 9.70
CA ILE A 275 22.33 -2.33 8.99
C ILE A 275 22.90 -1.29 9.96
N SER A 276 24.05 -0.71 9.62
CA SER A 276 24.79 0.21 10.49
C SER A 276 25.41 1.36 9.71
N GLY A 277 25.80 2.42 10.42
CA GLY A 277 26.38 3.64 9.89
C GLY A 277 25.43 4.84 10.04
N ILE A 278 25.90 6.02 9.61
CA ILE A 278 25.09 7.24 9.60
C ILE A 278 24.66 7.53 8.17
N GLY A 279 23.35 7.58 7.94
CA GLY A 279 22.83 7.78 6.58
C GLY A 279 21.38 7.41 6.43
N GLU A 280 20.96 7.18 5.19
CA GLU A 280 19.59 6.97 4.79
C GLU A 280 19.40 5.57 4.19
N VAL A 281 18.30 4.92 4.55
CA VAL A 281 17.85 3.63 3.98
C VAL A 281 16.50 3.83 3.35
N TYR A 282 16.42 3.60 2.04
CA TYR A 282 15.22 3.80 1.22
C TYR A 282 14.38 2.54 1.05
N GLY A 283 14.98 1.36 1.26
CA GLY A 283 14.27 0.09 1.20
C GLY A 283 15.20 -1.12 1.17
N VAL A 284 14.64 -2.27 1.52
CA VAL A 284 15.29 -3.58 1.52
C VAL A 284 14.45 -4.51 0.67
N SER A 285 15.02 -5.15 -0.36
CA SER A 285 14.32 -6.11 -1.20
C SER A 285 14.83 -7.51 -0.98
N LEU A 286 13.90 -8.44 -0.81
CA LEU A 286 14.15 -9.87 -0.76
C LEU A 286 13.49 -10.48 -1.99
N GLU A 287 14.29 -11.09 -2.84
CA GLU A 287 13.87 -11.41 -4.20
C GLU A 287 14.58 -12.68 -4.74
N SER A 288 14.26 -13.10 -5.94
CA SER A 288 15.01 -14.09 -6.73
C SER A 288 15.77 -13.42 -7.86
N ALA A 289 16.76 -14.14 -8.42
CA ALA A 289 17.56 -13.63 -9.54
C ALA A 289 16.76 -13.51 -10.86
N THR A 290 15.74 -14.33 -11.03
CA THR A 290 14.85 -14.37 -12.21
C THR A 290 13.40 -14.45 -11.78
N GLY A 291 12.48 -14.32 -12.74
CA GLY A 291 11.05 -14.36 -12.49
C GLY A 291 10.46 -13.00 -12.11
N VAL A 292 9.22 -13.02 -11.65
CA VAL A 292 8.48 -11.79 -11.36
C VAL A 292 8.62 -11.41 -9.89
N ILE A 293 9.01 -10.16 -9.66
CA ILE A 293 9.04 -9.53 -8.34
C ILE A 293 7.90 -8.50 -8.28
N VAL A 294 7.09 -8.56 -7.25
CA VAL A 294 5.95 -7.64 -7.08
C VAL A 294 6.10 -6.88 -5.76
N ASP A 295 6.35 -5.60 -5.87
CA ASP A 295 6.47 -4.71 -4.72
C ASP A 295 5.09 -4.21 -4.27
N ASN A 296 4.87 -4.13 -2.97
CA ASN A 296 3.71 -3.48 -2.38
C ASN A 296 4.14 -2.20 -1.69
N ILE A 297 3.73 -1.05 -2.22
CA ILE A 297 4.11 0.28 -1.69
C ILE A 297 2.85 1.03 -1.25
N PRO A 298 2.36 0.78 -0.03
CA PRO A 298 1.21 1.49 0.51
C PRO A 298 1.60 2.89 0.98
N MET A 299 0.84 3.88 0.55
CA MET A 299 0.91 5.27 0.96
C MET A 299 -0.38 5.63 1.70
N ARG A 300 -0.49 5.21 2.97
CA ARG A 300 -1.70 5.37 3.78
C ARG A 300 -2.17 6.82 3.79
N GLY A 301 -3.46 7.04 3.49
CA GLY A 301 -4.03 8.38 3.38
C GLY A 301 -3.61 9.14 2.11
N GLY A 302 -2.74 8.54 1.28
CA GLY A 302 -2.25 9.18 0.06
C GLY A 302 -3.31 9.32 -1.01
N SER A 303 -3.30 10.45 -1.70
CA SER A 303 -4.15 10.70 -2.87
C SER A 303 -3.49 10.33 -4.20
N GLY A 304 -2.22 9.92 -4.17
CA GLY A 304 -1.43 9.69 -5.39
C GLY A 304 -0.74 10.93 -5.97
N ASN A 305 -0.99 12.12 -5.44
CA ASN A 305 -0.39 13.39 -5.87
C ASN A 305 1.00 13.63 -5.24
N VAL A 306 1.91 12.66 -5.35
CA VAL A 306 3.19 12.68 -4.63
C VAL A 306 4.39 12.47 -5.53
N PHE A 307 4.26 11.79 -6.67
CA PHE A 307 5.40 11.35 -7.47
C PHE A 307 6.21 12.52 -8.01
N THR A 308 5.57 13.61 -8.44
CA THR A 308 6.25 14.84 -8.91
C THR A 308 7.04 15.56 -7.80
N LYS A 309 6.84 15.19 -6.53
CA LYS A 309 7.59 15.71 -5.38
C LYS A 309 8.78 14.82 -4.99
N MET A 310 8.90 13.63 -5.59
CA MET A 310 9.98 12.68 -5.35
C MET A 310 11.17 12.97 -6.26
N ASN A 311 12.33 12.44 -5.91
CA ASN A 311 13.53 12.63 -6.71
C ASN A 311 13.45 11.83 -8.01
N ARG A 312 13.42 12.55 -9.14
CA ARG A 312 13.32 11.94 -10.48
C ARG A 312 14.44 10.94 -10.75
N LYS A 313 15.67 11.31 -10.38
CA LYS A 313 16.84 10.45 -10.64
C LYS A 313 16.75 9.14 -9.88
N GLU A 314 16.38 9.17 -8.60
CA GLU A 314 16.21 7.96 -7.79
C GLU A 314 15.15 7.03 -8.38
N LEU A 315 14.01 7.58 -8.82
CA LEU A 315 12.97 6.80 -9.47
C LEU A 315 13.45 6.20 -10.80
N THR A 316 14.11 7.01 -11.64
CA THR A 316 14.61 6.56 -12.93
C THR A 316 15.67 5.46 -12.79
N ASP A 317 16.62 5.65 -11.88
CA ASP A 317 17.67 4.67 -11.61
C ASP A 317 17.08 3.35 -11.11
N PHE A 318 16.17 3.41 -10.13
CA PHE A 318 15.51 2.21 -9.60
C PHE A 318 14.76 1.44 -10.69
N TYR A 319 13.91 2.10 -11.46
CA TYR A 319 13.11 1.43 -12.49
C TYR A 319 14.00 0.80 -13.57
N ALA A 320 15.09 1.44 -13.93
CA ALA A 320 16.05 0.90 -14.89
C ALA A 320 16.85 -0.28 -14.33
N GLU A 321 17.42 -0.13 -13.12
CA GLU A 321 18.25 -1.16 -12.47
C GLU A 321 17.48 -2.44 -12.14
N THR A 322 16.19 -2.31 -11.85
CA THR A 322 15.34 -3.44 -11.44
C THR A 322 14.53 -4.04 -12.57
N ASN A 323 14.74 -3.61 -13.82
CA ASN A 323 13.94 -4.03 -14.98
C ASN A 323 12.43 -3.92 -14.70
N THR A 324 12.00 -2.75 -14.18
CA THR A 324 10.58 -2.51 -13.92
C THR A 324 9.80 -2.47 -15.23
N ARG A 325 8.80 -3.32 -15.36
CA ARG A 325 7.99 -3.48 -16.57
C ARG A 325 6.51 -3.10 -16.37
N LEU A 326 6.06 -3.02 -15.11
CA LEU A 326 4.71 -2.56 -14.80
C LEU A 326 4.74 -1.67 -13.55
N ILE A 327 4.09 -0.52 -13.65
CA ILE A 327 3.76 0.35 -12.51
C ILE A 327 2.25 0.34 -12.35
N ILE A 328 1.76 -0.07 -11.20
CA ILE A 328 0.34 -0.05 -10.85
C ILE A 328 0.11 1.13 -9.90
N LEU A 329 -0.90 1.94 -10.18
CA LEU A 329 -1.36 3.07 -9.38
C LEU A 329 -2.79 2.81 -8.91
N GLN A 330 -3.00 2.66 -7.60
CA GLN A 330 -4.33 2.41 -7.02
C GLN A 330 -4.68 3.52 -6.03
N PHE A 331 -5.32 4.57 -6.53
CA PHE A 331 -5.67 5.77 -5.77
C PHE A 331 -7.05 6.28 -6.15
N GLY A 332 -7.57 7.24 -5.37
CA GLY A 332 -8.83 7.92 -5.62
C GLY A 332 -9.81 7.82 -4.44
N GLY A 333 -9.67 6.79 -3.59
CA GLY A 333 -10.55 6.63 -2.42
C GLY A 333 -10.42 7.78 -1.42
N ASN A 334 -9.19 8.16 -1.07
CA ASN A 334 -8.94 9.19 -0.04
C ASN A 334 -9.39 10.60 -0.43
N VAL A 335 -9.70 10.86 -1.69
CA VAL A 335 -10.20 12.18 -2.11
C VAL A 335 -11.73 12.25 -2.17
N MET A 336 -12.44 11.13 -2.06
CA MET A 336 -13.89 11.09 -2.18
C MET A 336 -14.61 12.02 -1.19
N PRO A 337 -14.21 12.15 0.09
CA PRO A 337 -14.86 13.09 1.00
C PRO A 337 -14.79 14.55 0.54
N TRP A 338 -13.72 14.92 -0.18
CA TRP A 338 -13.53 16.25 -0.75
C TRP A 338 -14.12 16.38 -2.17
N ALA A 339 -14.01 15.33 -2.99
CA ALA A 339 -14.41 15.30 -4.40
C ALA A 339 -15.95 15.13 -4.56
N ASN A 340 -16.73 15.93 -3.84
CA ASN A 340 -18.18 15.88 -3.78
C ASN A 340 -18.90 16.62 -4.92
N THR A 341 -18.17 17.20 -5.88
CA THR A 341 -18.68 17.82 -7.10
C THR A 341 -17.93 17.30 -8.32
N GLU A 342 -18.56 17.33 -9.49
CA GLU A 342 -17.92 16.93 -10.73
C GLU A 342 -16.68 17.77 -11.06
N GLU A 343 -16.68 19.06 -10.73
CA GLU A 343 -15.54 19.94 -10.94
C GLU A 343 -14.32 19.47 -10.12
N ARG A 344 -14.51 19.15 -8.84
CA ARG A 344 -13.44 18.65 -7.97
C ARG A 344 -12.93 17.28 -8.44
N VAL A 345 -13.82 16.42 -8.91
CA VAL A 345 -13.45 15.14 -9.53
C VAL A 345 -12.57 15.37 -10.76
N ARG A 346 -12.96 16.28 -11.66
CA ARG A 346 -12.14 16.62 -12.85
C ARG A 346 -10.79 17.21 -12.46
N GLY A 347 -10.75 18.09 -11.45
CA GLY A 347 -9.52 18.64 -10.92
C GLY A 347 -8.55 17.56 -10.40
N TYR A 348 -9.07 16.60 -9.62
CA TYR A 348 -8.28 15.47 -9.17
C TYR A 348 -7.78 14.59 -10.33
N ALA A 349 -8.66 14.21 -11.25
CA ALA A 349 -8.27 13.42 -12.41
C ALA A 349 -7.16 14.11 -13.23
N TYR A 350 -7.27 15.43 -13.44
CA TYR A 350 -6.22 16.21 -14.11
C TYR A 350 -4.90 16.19 -13.34
N SER A 351 -4.92 16.27 -12.01
CA SER A 351 -3.71 16.16 -11.21
C SER A 351 -3.03 14.79 -11.33
N MET A 352 -3.82 13.70 -11.41
CA MET A 352 -3.29 12.35 -11.65
C MET A 352 -2.65 12.20 -13.03
N ARG A 353 -3.13 12.92 -14.04
CA ARG A 353 -2.52 12.98 -15.36
C ARG A 353 -1.06 13.45 -15.29
N LYS A 354 -0.75 14.46 -14.46
CA LYS A 354 0.63 14.93 -14.24
C LYS A 354 1.50 13.84 -13.60
N GLN A 355 0.95 13.09 -12.65
CA GLN A 355 1.68 12.02 -11.99
C GLN A 355 2.00 10.86 -12.96
N ILE A 356 1.04 10.48 -13.80
CA ILE A 356 1.23 9.45 -14.83
C ILE A 356 2.33 9.87 -15.82
N ARG A 357 2.30 11.11 -16.32
CA ARG A 357 3.33 11.63 -17.23
C ARG A 357 4.71 11.59 -16.60
N PHE A 358 4.82 12.07 -15.36
CA PHE A 358 6.08 12.06 -14.62
C PHE A 358 6.64 10.63 -14.46
N LEU A 359 5.80 9.67 -14.05
CA LEU A 359 6.24 8.28 -13.91
C LEU A 359 6.63 7.63 -15.25
N ARG A 360 5.93 7.96 -16.35
CA ARG A 360 6.28 7.48 -17.68
C ARG A 360 7.65 7.97 -18.12
N GLU A 361 8.01 9.21 -17.79
CA GLU A 361 9.33 9.75 -18.05
C GLU A 361 10.42 9.09 -17.22
N CYS A 362 10.10 8.73 -15.94
CA CYS A 362 11.02 8.00 -15.08
C CYS A 362 11.17 6.52 -15.49
N ALA A 363 10.14 5.90 -16.05
CA ALA A 363 10.09 4.47 -16.38
C ALA A 363 9.70 4.24 -17.85
N PRO A 364 10.53 4.64 -18.83
CA PRO A 364 10.17 4.56 -20.25
C PRO A 364 9.96 3.11 -20.74
N ASN A 365 10.49 2.11 -20.03
CA ASN A 365 10.37 0.69 -20.37
C ASN A 365 9.25 -0.01 -19.59
N ALA A 366 8.45 0.70 -18.82
CA ALA A 366 7.32 0.13 -18.09
C ALA A 366 5.98 0.50 -18.71
N SER A 367 5.03 -0.41 -18.66
CA SER A 367 3.61 -0.12 -18.79
C SER A 367 3.09 0.51 -17.49
N ILE A 368 2.03 1.30 -17.57
CA ILE A 368 1.34 1.84 -16.39
C ILE A 368 -0.09 1.31 -16.41
N LEU A 369 -0.54 0.80 -15.26
CA LEU A 369 -1.92 0.41 -14.99
C LEU A 369 -2.48 1.29 -13.90
N PHE A 370 -3.58 2.00 -14.16
CA PHE A 370 -4.33 2.71 -13.13
C PHE A 370 -5.51 1.85 -12.67
N ILE A 371 -5.60 1.61 -11.38
CA ILE A 371 -6.75 0.96 -10.73
C ILE A 371 -7.60 2.04 -10.10
N GLY A 372 -8.86 2.15 -10.54
CA GLY A 372 -9.83 3.07 -9.97
C GLY A 372 -10.22 2.74 -8.53
N PRO A 373 -10.86 3.68 -7.80
CA PRO A 373 -11.31 3.43 -6.44
C PRO A 373 -12.30 2.27 -6.38
N SER A 374 -12.40 1.63 -5.21
CA SER A 374 -13.52 0.74 -4.88
C SER A 374 -14.82 1.55 -4.76
N ASP A 375 -15.97 0.88 -4.80
CA ASP A 375 -17.16 1.47 -4.20
C ASP A 375 -16.90 1.78 -2.73
N MET A 376 -17.42 2.88 -2.22
CA MET A 376 -17.23 3.36 -0.86
C MET A 376 -18.51 3.99 -0.34
N LEU A 377 -18.78 3.82 0.96
CA LEU A 377 -20.00 4.36 1.57
C LEU A 377 -19.75 5.69 2.27
N THR A 378 -20.75 6.52 2.20
CA THR A 378 -20.90 7.75 2.99
C THR A 378 -22.28 7.82 3.60
N VAL A 379 -22.54 8.83 4.42
CA VAL A 379 -23.88 9.08 4.99
C VAL A 379 -24.45 10.34 4.35
N VAL A 380 -25.60 10.22 3.69
CA VAL A 380 -26.38 11.33 3.12
C VAL A 380 -27.78 11.26 3.73
N ASP A 381 -28.23 12.34 4.34
CA ASP A 381 -29.55 12.45 5.00
C ASP A 381 -29.84 11.31 6.01
N GLY A 382 -28.78 10.80 6.67
CA GLY A 382 -28.86 9.75 7.67
C GLY A 382 -28.80 8.33 7.10
N GLU A 383 -28.80 8.15 5.79
CA GLU A 383 -28.72 6.85 5.13
C GLU A 383 -27.31 6.57 4.58
N LYS A 384 -26.86 5.32 4.72
CA LYS A 384 -25.60 4.88 4.11
C LYS A 384 -25.79 4.58 2.64
N MET A 385 -25.00 5.21 1.79
CA MET A 385 -25.02 5.01 0.36
C MET A 385 -23.61 5.18 -0.24
N SER A 386 -23.41 4.78 -1.48
CA SER A 386 -22.18 5.07 -2.21
C SER A 386 -21.95 6.58 -2.33
N TYR A 387 -20.69 7.01 -2.33
CA TYR A 387 -20.39 8.42 -2.59
C TYR A 387 -21.03 8.85 -3.92
N PRO A 388 -21.83 9.94 -3.97
CA PRO A 388 -22.58 10.32 -5.17
C PRO A 388 -21.73 10.55 -6.42
N THR A 389 -20.46 10.93 -6.23
CA THR A 389 -19.53 11.21 -7.32
C THR A 389 -18.59 10.05 -7.64
N ILE A 390 -18.71 8.86 -6.98
CA ILE A 390 -17.72 7.79 -7.15
C ILE A 390 -17.76 7.17 -8.56
N ALA A 391 -18.94 6.98 -9.13
CA ALA A 391 -19.10 6.50 -10.50
C ALA A 391 -18.49 7.49 -11.51
N TYR A 392 -18.66 8.80 -11.27
CA TYR A 392 -18.05 9.82 -12.09
C TYR A 392 -16.54 9.90 -11.92
N MET A 393 -16.02 9.68 -10.71
CA MET A 393 -14.58 9.54 -10.44
C MET A 393 -13.99 8.38 -11.25
N ASP A 394 -14.61 7.20 -11.20
CA ASP A 394 -14.19 6.03 -11.97
C ASP A 394 -14.12 6.34 -13.48
N GLN A 395 -15.17 7.00 -14.00
CA GLN A 395 -15.23 7.40 -15.41
C GLN A 395 -14.13 8.40 -15.79
N GLN A 396 -13.88 9.43 -14.97
CA GLN A 396 -12.86 10.44 -15.27
C GLN A 396 -11.45 9.87 -15.20
N LEU A 397 -11.16 8.99 -14.23
CA LEU A 397 -9.87 8.30 -14.14
C LEU A 397 -9.65 7.35 -15.34
N ALA A 398 -10.68 6.64 -15.79
CA ALA A 398 -10.62 5.86 -17.02
C ALA A 398 -10.32 6.73 -18.25
N ARG A 399 -10.98 7.89 -18.34
CA ARG A 399 -10.78 8.83 -19.45
C ARG A 399 -9.37 9.38 -19.51
N ILE A 400 -8.81 9.81 -18.37
CA ILE A 400 -7.43 10.33 -18.36
C ILE A 400 -6.41 9.22 -18.61
N SER A 401 -6.66 8.00 -18.13
CA SER A 401 -5.80 6.85 -18.42
C SER A 401 -5.75 6.54 -19.91
N ALA A 402 -6.90 6.52 -20.58
CA ALA A 402 -6.96 6.34 -22.03
C ALA A 402 -6.24 7.48 -22.77
N ALA A 403 -6.45 8.73 -22.38
CA ALA A 403 -5.81 9.90 -23.00
C ALA A 403 -4.29 9.90 -22.82
N GLU A 404 -3.79 9.29 -21.75
CA GLU A 404 -2.36 9.13 -21.50
C GLU A 404 -1.80 7.78 -21.99
N GLY A 405 -2.54 6.96 -22.73
CA GLY A 405 -2.07 5.66 -23.19
C GLY A 405 -1.68 4.73 -22.04
N THR A 406 -2.49 4.70 -21.00
CA THR A 406 -2.29 3.94 -19.76
C THR A 406 -3.43 2.93 -19.61
N ALA A 407 -3.15 1.72 -19.22
CA ALA A 407 -4.18 0.74 -18.91
C ALA A 407 -5.04 1.20 -17.72
N TYR A 408 -6.32 0.88 -17.75
CA TYR A 408 -7.24 1.18 -16.67
C TYR A 408 -8.05 -0.07 -16.30
N TRP A 409 -8.15 -0.34 -14.99
CA TRP A 409 -9.05 -1.33 -14.44
C TRP A 409 -9.94 -0.71 -13.36
N SER A 410 -11.25 -0.81 -13.57
CA SER A 410 -12.23 -0.28 -12.64
C SER A 410 -12.51 -1.29 -11.53
N LEU A 411 -11.96 -1.06 -10.33
CA LEU A 411 -12.31 -1.85 -9.15
C LEU A 411 -13.79 -1.61 -8.77
N PHE A 412 -14.28 -0.38 -8.91
CA PHE A 412 -15.70 -0.03 -8.71
C PHE A 412 -16.62 -0.96 -9.52
N LYS A 413 -16.40 -1.09 -10.83
CA LYS A 413 -17.21 -1.97 -11.69
C LYS A 413 -16.99 -3.46 -11.39
N ALA A 414 -15.75 -3.85 -11.10
CA ALA A 414 -15.41 -5.23 -10.78
C ALA A 414 -16.07 -5.73 -9.48
N MET A 415 -16.37 -4.81 -8.55
CA MET A 415 -17.15 -5.09 -7.34
C MET A 415 -18.64 -5.23 -7.59
N GLY A 416 -19.16 -4.63 -8.64
CA GLY A 416 -20.59 -4.58 -8.97
C GLY A 416 -21.16 -3.17 -9.17
N GLY A 417 -20.34 -2.12 -9.10
CA GLY A 417 -20.76 -0.74 -9.25
C GLY A 417 -21.35 -0.12 -7.98
N GLU A 418 -22.24 0.83 -8.13
CA GLU A 418 -22.90 1.54 -7.04
C GLU A 418 -23.65 0.56 -6.11
N GLY A 419 -23.54 0.74 -4.80
CA GLY A 419 -24.12 -0.12 -3.77
C GLY A 419 -23.35 -1.42 -3.53
N SER A 420 -22.33 -1.73 -4.32
CA SER A 420 -21.58 -2.99 -4.18
C SER A 420 -20.84 -3.09 -2.87
N MET A 421 -20.42 -2.00 -2.24
CA MET A 421 -19.78 -2.02 -0.95
C MET A 421 -20.70 -2.58 0.15
N GLN A 422 -22.00 -2.25 0.13
CA GLN A 422 -22.99 -2.82 1.06
C GLN A 422 -23.11 -4.33 0.85
N VAL A 423 -23.20 -4.78 -0.41
CA VAL A 423 -23.23 -6.21 -0.75
C VAL A 423 -21.96 -6.94 -0.29
N TRP A 424 -20.80 -6.28 -0.41
CA TRP A 424 -19.54 -6.85 0.06
C TRP A 424 -19.48 -6.93 1.59
N GLN A 425 -20.06 -5.96 2.31
CA GLN A 425 -20.21 -6.03 3.78
C GLN A 425 -21.10 -7.20 4.19
N GLU A 426 -22.27 -7.36 3.56
CA GLU A 426 -23.20 -8.47 3.83
C GLU A 426 -22.55 -9.85 3.61
N LYS A 427 -21.64 -9.95 2.61
CA LYS A 427 -20.88 -11.17 2.31
C LYS A 427 -19.63 -11.35 3.18
N GLY A 428 -19.37 -10.49 4.15
CA GLY A 428 -18.17 -10.53 4.98
C GLY A 428 -16.86 -10.29 4.20
N LEU A 429 -16.93 -9.54 3.10
CA LEU A 429 -15.78 -9.17 2.29
C LEU A 429 -15.25 -7.77 2.65
N ALA A 430 -16.09 -6.88 3.17
CA ALA A 430 -15.74 -5.51 3.51
C ALA A 430 -16.01 -5.19 4.98
N SER A 431 -15.23 -4.25 5.51
CA SER A 431 -15.33 -3.75 6.88
C SER A 431 -16.59 -2.89 7.05
N SER A 432 -17.08 -2.79 8.30
CA SER A 432 -18.23 -1.95 8.66
C SER A 432 -18.02 -0.45 8.44
N ASP A 433 -16.76 -0.02 8.23
CA ASP A 433 -16.42 1.38 7.91
C ASP A 433 -16.88 1.81 6.50
N GLY A 434 -17.27 0.85 5.64
CA GLY A 434 -17.73 1.12 4.29
C GLY A 434 -16.62 1.53 3.31
N VAL A 435 -15.35 1.29 3.67
CA VAL A 435 -14.17 1.69 2.89
C VAL A 435 -13.23 0.52 2.65
N HIS A 436 -12.79 -0.14 3.73
CA HIS A 436 -11.71 -1.13 3.66
C HIS A 436 -12.24 -2.56 3.51
N PHE A 437 -11.45 -3.38 2.85
CA PHE A 437 -11.74 -4.80 2.69
C PHE A 437 -11.21 -5.63 3.88
N TYR A 438 -11.95 -6.66 4.25
CA TYR A 438 -11.39 -7.77 5.01
C TYR A 438 -10.42 -8.57 4.13
N ARG A 439 -9.69 -9.51 4.74
CA ARG A 439 -8.76 -10.37 4.00
C ARG A 439 -9.42 -11.10 2.83
N SER A 440 -10.63 -11.62 3.04
CA SER A 440 -11.44 -12.29 2.02
C SER A 440 -11.75 -11.38 0.82
N GLY A 441 -12.19 -10.15 1.09
CA GLY A 441 -12.50 -9.17 0.05
C GLY A 441 -11.26 -8.69 -0.70
N ALA A 442 -10.16 -8.45 0.01
CA ALA A 442 -8.90 -8.08 -0.62
C ALA A 442 -8.37 -9.21 -1.53
N ASN A 443 -8.47 -10.47 -1.10
CA ASN A 443 -8.13 -11.62 -1.95
C ASN A 443 -9.03 -11.66 -3.20
N ARG A 444 -10.35 -11.44 -3.01
CA ARG A 444 -11.29 -11.40 -4.13
C ARG A 444 -10.99 -10.29 -5.11
N ALA A 445 -10.65 -9.09 -4.64
CA ALA A 445 -10.21 -7.98 -5.50
C ALA A 445 -8.94 -8.33 -6.27
N GLY A 446 -7.96 -8.96 -5.62
CA GLY A 446 -6.73 -9.45 -6.26
C GLY A 446 -6.98 -10.53 -7.31
N GLU A 447 -7.90 -11.46 -7.05
CA GLU A 447 -8.33 -12.49 -8.02
C GLU A 447 -9.00 -11.86 -9.26
N LEU A 448 -9.90 -10.91 -9.05
CA LEU A 448 -10.57 -10.18 -10.13
C LEU A 448 -9.57 -9.38 -10.99
N LEU A 449 -8.60 -8.73 -10.33
CA LEU A 449 -7.51 -8.04 -11.01
C LEU A 449 -6.66 -9.00 -11.85
N TRP A 450 -6.28 -10.14 -11.26
CA TRP A 450 -5.52 -11.16 -11.97
C TRP A 450 -6.27 -11.71 -13.18
N GLN A 451 -7.55 -12.07 -13.03
CA GLN A 451 -8.38 -12.56 -14.13
C GLN A 451 -8.48 -11.56 -15.28
N TRP A 452 -8.58 -10.26 -14.96
CA TRP A 452 -8.57 -9.21 -15.96
C TRP A 452 -7.21 -9.10 -16.65
N LEU A 453 -6.13 -9.06 -15.85
CA LEU A 453 -4.76 -8.93 -16.37
C LEU A 453 -4.37 -10.13 -17.23
N LYS A 454 -4.73 -11.34 -16.79
CA LYS A 454 -4.45 -12.59 -17.53
C LYS A 454 -5.10 -12.58 -18.91
N ARG A 455 -6.36 -12.16 -19.03
CA ARG A 455 -7.00 -11.97 -20.34
C ARG A 455 -6.23 -11.02 -21.25
N LYS A 456 -5.67 -9.93 -20.67
CA LYS A 456 -4.87 -8.96 -21.44
C LYS A 456 -3.48 -9.47 -21.83
N ILE A 457 -2.96 -10.45 -21.14
CA ILE A 457 -1.69 -11.12 -21.45
C ILE A 457 -1.92 -12.20 -22.53
N ASP A 458 -3.07 -12.87 -22.50
CA ASP A 458 -3.39 -13.97 -23.42
C ASP A 458 -3.99 -13.49 -24.76
N ASP A 459 -4.57 -12.26 -24.81
CA ASP A 459 -5.07 -11.60 -26.03
C ASP A 459 -3.92 -11.10 -26.93
#